data_65a4bfa351a1298aeb7dc78a34dd14fd
#
_entry.id   65a4bfa351a1298aeb7dc78a34dd14fd
#
_cell.length_a   1.000
_cell.length_b   1.000
_cell.length_c   1.000
_cell.angle_alpha   90.00
_cell.angle_beta   90.00
_cell.angle_gamma   90.00
#
_symmetry.space_group_name_H-M   'P 1'
#
loop_
_entity.id
_entity.type
_entity.pdbx_description
1 polymer ?
#
loop_
_entity_poly.entity_id
_entity_poly.type
_entity_poly.pdbx_seq_one_letter_code
_entity_poly.pdbx_strand_id
1 'polypeptide(L)'
;MVKSNDNTSYKRGQELLDQGMYKEAIAQFDAAIAEQPDSWKSLNSKGFAYQKLSKYTEAVECFDKALMINPNSVEVLNNKGVTLSMRGLYKDAIQCFNEAVALDKTSLEALNGKAIALQHMFAYKEALDVLEDAMKIDNKHAQTLLSVAVT
;
A
#
# COMPACT_ATOMS: atom_id res chain seq x y z
N MET A 1 30.17 -4.92 -19.90
CA MET A 1 29.59 -3.67 -19.36
C MET A 1 28.62 -4.02 -18.24
N VAL A 2 28.99 -3.75 -17.03
CA VAL A 2 28.07 -3.83 -15.90
C VAL A 2 27.06 -2.69 -16.10
N LYS A 3 25.79 -3.01 -16.42
CA LYS A 3 24.73 -2.03 -16.33
C LYS A 3 24.72 -1.60 -14.88
N SER A 4 25.10 -0.35 -14.60
CA SER A 4 24.92 0.23 -13.27
C SER A 4 23.42 0.14 -12.97
N ASN A 5 23.09 -0.62 -11.95
CA ASN A 5 21.71 -0.87 -11.51
C ASN A 5 21.07 0.37 -10.84
N ASP A 6 21.60 1.53 -11.16
CA ASP A 6 21.11 2.82 -10.72
C ASP A 6 20.14 3.35 -11.79
N ASN A 7 18.89 2.88 -11.71
CA ASN A 7 17.80 3.47 -12.48
C ASN A 7 17.64 4.93 -12.01
N THR A 8 18.31 5.83 -12.70
CA THR A 8 18.35 7.27 -12.39
C THR A 8 16.94 7.86 -12.39
N SER A 9 16.09 7.39 -13.31
CA SER A 9 14.70 7.81 -13.42
C SER A 9 13.90 7.41 -12.18
N TYR A 10 14.11 6.19 -11.65
CA TYR A 10 13.47 5.73 -10.42
C TYR A 10 13.87 6.60 -9.22
N LYS A 11 15.17 6.83 -9.02
CA LYS A 11 15.68 7.68 -7.93
C LYS A 11 15.10 9.09 -8.01
N ARG A 12 15.09 9.67 -9.21
CA ARG A 12 14.52 11.00 -9.44
C ARG A 12 13.02 11.03 -9.15
N GLY A 13 12.31 9.98 -9.54
CA GLY A 13 10.89 9.81 -9.20
C GLY A 13 10.64 9.78 -7.70
N GLN A 14 11.47 9.08 -6.93
CA GLN A 14 11.36 9.04 -5.46
C GLN A 14 11.62 10.42 -4.84
N GLU A 15 12.65 11.14 -5.27
CA GLU A 15 12.91 12.50 -4.79
C GLU A 15 11.72 13.44 -5.03
N LEU A 16 11.10 13.36 -6.22
CA LEU A 16 9.93 14.15 -6.56
C LEU A 16 8.69 13.74 -5.74
N LEU A 17 8.54 12.44 -5.46
CA LEU A 17 7.50 11.90 -4.60
C LEU A 17 7.61 12.50 -3.18
N ASP A 18 8.81 12.50 -2.62
CA ASP A 18 9.10 13.06 -1.29
C ASP A 18 8.85 14.58 -1.23
N GLN A 19 9.00 15.27 -2.34
CA GLN A 19 8.69 16.70 -2.48
C GLN A 19 7.19 16.97 -2.73
N GLY A 20 6.37 15.92 -2.86
CA GLY A 20 4.94 16.05 -3.18
C GLY A 20 4.64 16.41 -4.64
N MET A 21 5.65 16.33 -5.51
CA MET A 21 5.54 16.60 -6.95
C MET A 21 5.06 15.33 -7.69
N TYR A 22 3.84 14.91 -7.42
CA TYR A 22 3.32 13.59 -7.82
C TYR A 22 3.20 13.41 -9.33
N LYS A 23 2.83 14.45 -10.09
CA LYS A 23 2.70 14.37 -11.55
C LYS A 23 4.06 14.18 -12.21
N GLU A 24 5.05 14.94 -11.74
CA GLU A 24 6.42 14.85 -12.21
C GLU A 24 7.07 13.51 -11.80
N ALA A 25 6.77 13.04 -10.59
CA ALA A 25 7.21 11.72 -10.13
C ALA A 25 6.68 10.60 -11.04
N ILE A 26 5.39 10.66 -11.43
CA ILE A 26 4.78 9.69 -12.35
C ILE A 26 5.53 9.65 -13.68
N ALA A 27 5.89 10.81 -14.25
CA ALA A 27 6.65 10.87 -15.50
C ALA A 27 8.03 10.20 -15.37
N GLN A 28 8.70 10.35 -14.22
CA GLN A 28 9.97 9.68 -13.95
C GLN A 28 9.80 8.17 -13.74
N PHE A 29 8.73 7.73 -13.08
CA PHE A 29 8.43 6.31 -12.95
C PHE A 29 8.05 5.68 -14.30
N ASP A 30 7.39 6.41 -15.19
CA ASP A 30 7.14 5.95 -16.56
C ASP A 30 8.45 5.73 -17.33
N ALA A 31 9.40 6.63 -17.22
CA ALA A 31 10.72 6.46 -17.81
C ALA A 31 11.45 5.24 -17.19
N ALA A 32 11.38 5.08 -15.87
CA ALA A 32 11.96 3.93 -15.18
C ALA A 32 11.35 2.59 -15.62
N ILE A 33 10.03 2.54 -15.83
CA ILE A 33 9.32 1.35 -16.31
C ILE A 33 9.67 1.08 -17.78
N ALA A 34 9.85 2.12 -18.62
CA ALA A 34 10.30 1.95 -19.99
C ALA A 34 11.73 1.34 -20.06
N GLU A 35 12.60 1.72 -19.12
CA GLU A 35 13.95 1.13 -19.00
C GLU A 35 13.93 -0.30 -18.43
N GLN A 36 13.06 -0.55 -17.45
CA GLN A 36 12.90 -1.84 -16.76
C GLN A 36 11.40 -2.19 -16.61
N PRO A 37 10.78 -2.84 -17.61
CA PRO A 37 9.34 -3.14 -17.60
C PRO A 37 8.90 -4.08 -16.46
N ASP A 38 9.81 -4.89 -15.93
CA ASP A 38 9.61 -5.83 -14.83
C ASP A 38 9.92 -5.22 -13.42
N SER A 39 10.12 -3.90 -13.35
CA SER A 39 10.34 -3.22 -12.08
C SER A 39 9.03 -3.03 -11.31
N TRP A 40 8.67 -4.00 -10.48
CA TRP A 40 7.52 -3.88 -9.59
C TRP A 40 7.63 -2.68 -8.64
N LYS A 41 8.84 -2.29 -8.24
CA LYS A 41 9.08 -1.11 -7.38
C LYS A 41 8.67 0.18 -8.07
N SER A 42 9.02 0.35 -9.34
CA SER A 42 8.62 1.54 -10.12
C SER A 42 7.10 1.60 -10.30
N LEU A 43 6.46 0.46 -10.56
CA LEU A 43 5.00 0.36 -10.64
C LEU A 43 4.33 0.68 -9.30
N ASN A 44 4.85 0.16 -8.19
CA ASN A 44 4.34 0.45 -6.85
C ASN A 44 4.43 1.96 -6.53
N SER A 45 5.59 2.57 -6.75
CA SER A 45 5.80 3.99 -6.50
C SER A 45 4.91 4.88 -7.39
N LYS A 46 4.72 4.49 -8.66
CA LYS A 46 3.78 5.15 -9.56
C LYS A 46 2.35 5.04 -9.05
N GLY A 47 1.93 3.87 -8.61
CA GLY A 47 0.62 3.64 -8.00
C GLY A 47 0.40 4.52 -6.77
N PHE A 48 1.41 4.62 -5.90
CA PHE A 48 1.36 5.50 -4.73
C PHE A 48 1.24 6.99 -5.11
N ALA A 49 1.95 7.45 -6.14
CA ALA A 49 1.81 8.81 -6.66
C ALA A 49 0.38 9.08 -7.20
N TYR A 50 -0.22 8.13 -7.91
CA TYR A 50 -1.62 8.22 -8.33
C TYR A 50 -2.60 8.25 -7.15
N GLN A 51 -2.36 7.44 -6.11
CA GLN A 51 -3.16 7.46 -4.88
C GLN A 51 -3.14 8.86 -4.23
N LYS A 52 -1.95 9.51 -4.16
CA LYS A 52 -1.81 10.87 -3.63
C LYS A 52 -2.56 11.93 -4.46
N LEU A 53 -2.74 11.69 -5.74
CA LEU A 53 -3.56 12.52 -6.63
C LEU A 53 -5.05 12.14 -6.60
N SER A 54 -5.47 11.24 -5.72
CA SER A 54 -6.82 10.68 -5.65
C SER A 54 -7.27 9.96 -6.92
N LYS A 55 -6.32 9.56 -7.76
CA LYS A 55 -6.54 8.74 -8.96
C LYS A 55 -6.49 7.26 -8.60
N TYR A 56 -7.49 6.83 -7.85
CA TYR A 56 -7.49 5.51 -7.21
C TYR A 56 -7.58 4.35 -8.21
N THR A 57 -8.26 4.52 -9.32
CA THR A 57 -8.36 3.48 -10.37
C THR A 57 -6.99 3.23 -10.98
N GLU A 58 -6.30 4.27 -11.41
CA GLU A 58 -4.96 4.19 -11.99
C GLU A 58 -3.94 3.64 -10.97
N ALA A 59 -4.12 3.99 -9.69
CA ALA A 59 -3.29 3.45 -8.62
C ALA A 59 -3.45 1.93 -8.49
N VAL A 60 -4.68 1.43 -8.43
CA VAL A 60 -4.97 -0.02 -8.34
C VAL A 60 -4.41 -0.76 -9.55
N GLU A 61 -4.56 -0.23 -10.77
CA GLU A 61 -3.97 -0.83 -11.98
C GLU A 61 -2.44 -0.97 -11.88
N CYS A 62 -1.77 0.04 -11.31
CA CYS A 62 -0.32 -0.03 -11.10
C CYS A 62 0.05 -1.09 -10.07
N PHE A 63 -0.69 -1.19 -8.96
CA PHE A 63 -0.46 -2.23 -7.94
C PHE A 63 -0.75 -3.63 -8.47
N ASP A 64 -1.78 -3.80 -9.30
CA ASP A 64 -2.08 -5.09 -9.93
C ASP A 64 -0.93 -5.55 -10.83
N LYS A 65 -0.40 -4.64 -11.66
CA LYS A 65 0.78 -4.93 -12.48
C LYS A 65 2.02 -5.25 -11.63
N ALA A 66 2.21 -4.52 -10.53
CA ALA A 66 3.31 -4.80 -9.60
C ALA A 66 3.18 -6.20 -8.96
N LEU A 67 1.97 -6.60 -8.56
CA LEU A 67 1.69 -7.92 -7.98
C LEU A 67 1.78 -9.07 -9.01
N MET A 68 1.54 -8.80 -10.29
CA MET A 68 1.80 -9.79 -11.35
C MET A 68 3.29 -10.12 -11.46
N ILE A 69 4.17 -9.16 -11.16
CA ILE A 69 5.62 -9.35 -11.20
C ILE A 69 6.13 -9.92 -9.87
N ASN A 70 5.67 -9.36 -8.75
CA ASN A 70 6.03 -9.79 -7.40
C ASN A 70 4.76 -10.02 -6.55
N PRO A 71 4.14 -11.21 -6.62
CA PRO A 71 2.89 -11.51 -5.92
C PRO A 71 3.02 -11.52 -4.39
N ASN A 72 4.23 -11.66 -3.86
CA ASN A 72 4.50 -11.74 -2.42
C ASN A 72 4.96 -10.42 -1.80
N SER A 73 4.66 -9.29 -2.43
CA SER A 73 5.01 -7.99 -1.89
C SER A 73 3.97 -7.51 -0.88
N VAL A 74 4.27 -7.61 0.41
CA VAL A 74 3.45 -7.07 1.50
C VAL A 74 3.20 -5.57 1.31
N GLU A 75 4.22 -4.83 0.91
CA GLU A 75 4.12 -3.38 0.64
C GLU A 75 3.07 -3.06 -0.43
N VAL A 76 3.10 -3.75 -1.57
CA VAL A 76 2.15 -3.52 -2.67
C VAL A 76 0.73 -3.91 -2.27
N LEU A 77 0.58 -5.03 -1.56
CA LEU A 77 -0.72 -5.47 -1.03
C LEU A 77 -1.31 -4.44 -0.06
N ASN A 78 -0.50 -3.88 0.84
CA ASN A 78 -0.93 -2.83 1.75
C ASN A 78 -1.36 -1.57 1.00
N ASN A 79 -0.55 -1.09 0.08
CA ASN A 79 -0.87 0.10 -0.74
C ASN A 79 -2.17 -0.08 -1.53
N LYS A 80 -2.36 -1.26 -2.14
CA LYS A 80 -3.60 -1.61 -2.85
C LYS A 80 -4.79 -1.64 -1.88
N GLY A 81 -4.66 -2.29 -0.73
CA GLY A 81 -5.70 -2.36 0.29
C GLY A 81 -6.14 -0.98 0.78
N VAL A 82 -5.17 -0.11 1.09
CA VAL A 82 -5.45 1.29 1.48
C VAL A 82 -6.19 2.03 0.36
N THR A 83 -5.74 1.90 -0.89
CA THR A 83 -6.38 2.55 -2.04
C THR A 83 -7.82 2.06 -2.26
N LEU A 84 -8.06 0.76 -2.12
CA LEU A 84 -9.41 0.18 -2.20
C LEU A 84 -10.30 0.69 -1.08
N SER A 85 -9.78 0.83 0.15
CA SER A 85 -10.50 1.43 1.27
C SER A 85 -10.88 2.89 0.99
N MET A 86 -10.00 3.68 0.40
CA MET A 86 -10.27 5.06 -0.02
C MET A 86 -11.39 5.14 -1.08
N ARG A 87 -11.57 4.08 -1.87
CA ARG A 87 -12.69 3.95 -2.83
C ARG A 87 -13.98 3.43 -2.19
N GLY A 88 -13.97 3.07 -0.91
CA GLY A 88 -15.09 2.43 -0.23
C GLY A 88 -15.26 0.93 -0.56
N LEU A 89 -14.28 0.32 -1.22
CA LEU A 89 -14.28 -1.10 -1.57
C LEU A 89 -13.67 -1.94 -0.42
N TYR A 90 -14.30 -1.88 0.73
CA TYR A 90 -13.75 -2.41 1.99
C TYR A 90 -13.57 -3.93 1.97
N LYS A 91 -14.45 -4.70 1.32
CA LYS A 91 -14.30 -6.16 1.20
C LYS A 91 -13.02 -6.54 0.43
N ASP A 92 -12.79 -5.88 -0.69
CA ASP A 92 -11.61 -6.13 -1.52
C ASP A 92 -10.33 -5.65 -0.79
N ALA A 93 -10.42 -4.54 -0.05
CA ALA A 93 -9.34 -4.06 0.79
C ALA A 93 -8.95 -5.08 1.87
N ILE A 94 -9.95 -5.64 2.57
CA ILE A 94 -9.73 -6.67 3.60
C ILE A 94 -9.04 -7.90 3.00
N GLN A 95 -9.40 -8.30 1.78
CA GLN A 95 -8.73 -9.40 1.10
C GLN A 95 -7.23 -9.10 0.90
N CYS A 96 -6.88 -7.92 0.40
CA CYS A 96 -5.48 -7.51 0.27
C CYS A 96 -4.73 -7.52 1.60
N PHE A 97 -5.34 -7.01 2.67
CA PHE A 97 -4.73 -7.03 3.99
C PHE A 97 -4.60 -8.46 4.55
N ASN A 98 -5.54 -9.35 4.29
CA ASN A 98 -5.44 -10.76 4.68
C ASN A 98 -4.26 -11.45 3.98
N GLU A 99 -4.06 -11.19 2.68
CA GLU A 99 -2.92 -11.71 1.93
C GLU A 99 -1.61 -11.15 2.49
N ALA A 100 -1.56 -9.84 2.80
CA ALA A 100 -0.39 -9.21 3.41
C ALA A 100 -0.05 -9.82 4.79
N VAL A 101 -1.05 -10.05 5.65
CA VAL A 101 -0.87 -10.69 6.97
C VAL A 101 -0.47 -12.16 6.83
N ALA A 102 -0.95 -12.86 5.81
CA ALA A 102 -0.54 -14.24 5.55
C ALA A 102 0.95 -14.34 5.19
N LEU A 103 1.49 -13.33 4.49
CA LEU A 103 2.90 -13.22 4.13
C LEU A 103 3.75 -12.72 5.30
N ASP A 104 3.26 -11.75 6.06
CA ASP A 104 3.92 -11.19 7.23
C ASP A 104 2.90 -10.97 8.36
N LYS A 105 2.89 -11.91 9.31
CA LYS A 105 1.99 -11.88 10.48
C LYS A 105 2.24 -10.71 11.43
N THR A 106 3.38 -10.05 11.30
CA THR A 106 3.79 -8.91 12.14
C THR A 106 3.55 -7.55 11.46
N SER A 107 2.97 -7.55 10.27
CA SER A 107 2.65 -6.33 9.54
C SER A 107 1.55 -5.53 10.24
N LEU A 108 1.94 -4.59 11.10
CA LEU A 108 1.01 -3.68 11.79
C LEU A 108 0.20 -2.85 10.79
N GLU A 109 0.82 -2.47 9.68
CA GLU A 109 0.16 -1.70 8.63
C GLU A 109 -1.03 -2.47 8.03
N ALA A 110 -0.84 -3.76 7.73
CA ALA A 110 -1.91 -4.62 7.20
C ALA A 110 -3.01 -4.85 8.25
N LEU A 111 -2.65 -5.14 9.51
CA LEU A 111 -3.62 -5.34 10.58
C LEU A 111 -4.44 -4.08 10.84
N ASN A 112 -3.80 -2.93 10.91
CA ASN A 112 -4.48 -1.64 11.12
C ASN A 112 -5.39 -1.29 9.94
N GLY A 113 -4.91 -1.46 8.71
CA GLY A 113 -5.71 -1.25 7.51
C GLY A 113 -6.96 -2.14 7.48
N LYS A 114 -6.80 -3.42 7.84
CA LYS A 114 -7.90 -4.39 7.97
C LYS A 114 -8.91 -3.96 9.03
N ALA A 115 -8.45 -3.55 10.21
CA ALA A 115 -9.33 -3.11 11.29
C ALA A 115 -10.15 -1.87 10.89
N ILE A 116 -9.54 -0.89 10.24
CA ILE A 116 -10.22 0.31 9.74
C ILE A 116 -11.28 -0.08 8.69
N ALA A 117 -10.95 -0.95 7.75
CA ALA A 117 -11.90 -1.41 6.74
C ALA A 117 -13.10 -2.16 7.37
N LEU A 118 -12.85 -3.00 8.38
CA LEU A 118 -13.91 -3.69 9.14
C LEU A 118 -14.81 -2.69 9.89
N GLN A 119 -14.25 -1.64 10.49
CA GLN A 119 -15.03 -0.59 11.15
C GLN A 119 -15.99 0.12 10.18
N HIS A 120 -15.52 0.44 8.98
CA HIS A 120 -16.36 1.03 7.94
C HIS A 120 -17.50 0.09 7.48
N MET A 121 -17.32 -1.21 7.66
CA MET A 121 -18.35 -2.22 7.40
C MET A 121 -19.23 -2.51 8.62
N PHE A 122 -19.07 -1.78 9.72
CA PHE A 122 -19.74 -1.99 10.99
C PHE A 122 -19.48 -3.36 11.64
N ALA A 123 -18.42 -4.06 11.22
CA ALA A 123 -17.96 -5.34 11.76
C ALA A 123 -17.05 -5.11 12.98
N TYR A 124 -17.59 -4.46 14.01
CA TYR A 124 -16.81 -3.96 15.14
C TYR A 124 -16.14 -5.05 15.96
N LYS A 125 -16.80 -6.23 16.09
CA LYS A 125 -16.23 -7.37 16.83
C LYS A 125 -14.96 -7.88 16.14
N GLU A 126 -15.04 -8.12 14.83
CA GLU A 126 -13.90 -8.59 14.05
C GLU A 126 -12.78 -7.53 14.02
N ALA A 127 -13.14 -6.24 13.95
CA ALA A 127 -12.15 -5.16 14.03
C ALA A 127 -11.40 -5.17 15.37
N LEU A 128 -12.11 -5.42 16.47
CA LEU A 128 -11.50 -5.51 17.81
C LEU A 128 -10.54 -6.70 17.90
N ASP A 129 -10.96 -7.88 17.42
CA ASP A 129 -10.11 -9.08 17.40
C ASP A 129 -8.79 -8.83 16.63
N VAL A 130 -8.86 -8.13 15.49
CA VAL A 130 -7.67 -7.76 14.69
C VAL A 130 -6.78 -6.77 15.45
N LEU A 131 -7.37 -5.78 16.14
CA LEU A 131 -6.61 -4.81 16.93
C LEU A 131 -5.94 -5.45 18.14
N GLU A 132 -6.57 -6.43 18.78
CA GLU A 132 -5.95 -7.21 19.85
C GLU A 132 -4.71 -7.97 19.36
N ASP A 133 -4.75 -8.53 18.15
CA ASP A 133 -3.58 -9.16 17.55
C ASP A 133 -2.48 -8.14 17.24
N ALA A 134 -2.83 -6.96 16.75
CA ALA A 134 -1.88 -5.86 16.54
C ALA A 134 -1.23 -5.40 17.87
N MET A 135 -1.99 -5.35 18.96
CA MET A 135 -1.48 -4.98 20.29
C MET A 135 -0.48 -5.99 20.85
N LYS A 136 -0.58 -7.27 20.50
CA LYS A 136 0.42 -8.28 20.90
C LYS A 136 1.77 -8.05 20.24
N ILE A 137 1.79 -7.40 19.06
CA ILE A 137 3.00 -7.07 18.31
C ILE A 137 3.59 -5.74 18.80
N ASP A 138 2.80 -4.70 18.88
CA ASP A 138 3.18 -3.37 19.38
C ASP A 138 2.03 -2.71 20.13
N ASN A 139 2.14 -2.69 21.45
CA ASN A 139 1.11 -2.13 22.34
C ASN A 139 0.88 -0.61 22.16
N LYS A 140 1.88 0.11 21.72
CA LYS A 140 1.85 1.58 21.64
C LYS A 140 1.03 2.11 20.46
N HIS A 141 1.08 1.41 19.33
CA HIS A 141 0.39 1.84 18.09
C HIS A 141 -1.09 1.46 18.07
N ALA A 142 -1.43 0.32 18.62
CA ALA A 142 -2.79 -0.20 18.67
C ALA A 142 -3.69 0.52 19.68
N GLN A 143 -3.14 1.03 20.78
CA GLN A 143 -3.88 1.84 21.75
C GLN A 143 -4.42 3.15 21.12
N THR A 144 -3.67 3.74 20.18
CA THR A 144 -4.11 4.95 19.47
C THR A 144 -5.34 4.66 18.59
N LEU A 145 -5.39 3.51 17.95
CA LEU A 145 -6.51 3.10 17.08
C LEU A 145 -7.74 2.66 17.90
N LEU A 146 -7.53 2.02 19.04
CA LEU A 146 -8.62 1.67 19.97
C LEU A 146 -9.31 2.91 20.54
N SER A 147 -8.56 3.97 20.85
CA SER A 147 -9.13 5.22 21.35
C SER A 147 -10.02 5.93 20.32
N VAL A 148 -9.74 5.75 19.03
CA VAL A 148 -10.56 6.31 17.93
C VAL A 148 -11.79 5.45 17.63
N ALA A 149 -11.74 4.15 17.92
CA ALA A 149 -12.83 3.21 17.66
C ALA A 149 -13.98 3.26 18.70
N VAL A 150 -13.74 3.86 19.86
CA VAL A 150 -14.69 3.90 21.01
C VAL A 150 -15.40 5.26 21.14
N THR A 151 -15.02 6.27 20.32
CA THR A 151 -15.67 7.58 20.27
C THR A 151 -16.61 7.67 19.08
#